data_262248c8d90d8cb12b1f1ac9d395d812
#
_entry.id   262248c8d90d8cb12b1f1ac9d395d812
#
_cell.length_a   1.000
_cell.length_b   1.000
_cell.length_c   1.000
_cell.angle_alpha   90.00
_cell.angle_beta   90.00
_cell.angle_gamma   90.00
#
_symmetry.space_group_name_H-M   'P 1'
#
loop_
_entity.id
_entity.type
_entity.pdbx_description
1 polymer ?
#
loop_
_entity_poly.entity_id
_entity_poly.type
_entity_poly.pdbx_seq_one_letter_code
_entity_poly.pdbx_strand_id
1 'polypeptide(L)'
;MAKIGFLLTTGPWQFQNWETVANIADAALDKGHEVSFFLYLDGVYNPIKLQALRGYEVMPKDRFSRLLSRGAKIFACVICINARGLADGRDYIDGVKVGPLNLFADMIGEMDRLIQF
;
A
#
# COMPACT_ATOMS: atom_id res chain seq x y z
N MET A 1 -15.55 3.37 15.41
CA MET A 1 -14.73 3.46 14.17
C MET A 1 -13.35 3.99 14.53
N ALA A 2 -12.32 3.34 14.03
CA ALA A 2 -10.94 3.76 14.22
C ALA A 2 -10.28 4.04 12.86
N LYS A 3 -9.20 4.81 12.88
CA LYS A 3 -8.35 5.05 11.71
C LYS A 3 -7.08 4.23 11.88
N ILE A 4 -6.88 3.27 10.99
CA ILE A 4 -5.77 2.32 11.04
C ILE A 4 -4.84 2.58 9.88
N GLY A 5 -3.57 2.85 10.21
CA GLY A 5 -2.51 3.06 9.24
C GLY A 5 -1.60 1.86 9.13
N PHE A 6 -1.12 1.60 7.93
CA PHE A 6 -0.14 0.54 7.65
C PHE A 6 1.09 1.15 6.99
N LEU A 7 2.25 0.84 7.54
CA LEU A 7 3.54 1.14 6.91
C LEU A 7 4.07 -0.17 6.33
N LEU A 8 4.08 -0.28 5.00
CA LEU A 8 4.56 -1.47 4.31
C LEU A 8 5.91 -1.16 3.66
N THR A 9 6.96 -1.83 4.13
CA THR A 9 8.34 -1.58 3.69
C THR A 9 8.93 -2.70 2.86
N THR A 10 8.21 -3.80 2.66
CA THR A 10 8.72 -5.00 1.99
C THR A 10 8.10 -5.19 0.62
N GLY A 11 8.90 -5.71 -0.30
CA GLY A 11 8.46 -5.98 -1.65
C GLY A 11 7.62 -7.25 -1.77
N PRO A 12 6.92 -7.41 -2.90
CA PRO A 12 5.92 -8.47 -3.03
C PRO A 12 6.48 -9.86 -3.29
N TRP A 13 7.74 -9.97 -3.76
CA TRP A 13 8.24 -11.26 -4.25
C TRP A 13 9.20 -11.96 -3.30
N GLN A 14 9.63 -11.27 -2.24
CA GLN A 14 10.50 -11.83 -1.21
C GLN A 14 9.77 -12.13 0.09
N PHE A 15 8.64 -11.45 0.31
CA PHE A 15 7.90 -11.52 1.56
C PHE A 15 6.41 -11.65 1.27
N GLN A 16 5.71 -12.32 2.18
CA GLN A 16 4.26 -12.47 2.13
C GLN A 16 3.53 -11.31 2.83
N ASN A 17 4.25 -10.31 3.26
CA ASN A 17 3.71 -9.22 4.08
C ASN A 17 2.57 -8.46 3.38
N TRP A 18 2.65 -8.27 2.06
CA TRP A 18 1.59 -7.62 1.30
C TRP A 18 0.24 -8.36 1.46
N GLU A 19 0.28 -9.67 1.46
CA GLU A 19 -0.94 -10.47 1.61
C GLU A 19 -1.47 -10.40 3.04
N THR A 20 -0.58 -10.51 4.03
CA THR A 20 -0.93 -10.39 5.44
C THR A 20 -1.57 -9.03 5.73
N VAL A 21 -0.94 -7.95 5.30
CA VAL A 21 -1.46 -6.61 5.56
C VAL A 21 -2.77 -6.36 4.81
N ALA A 22 -2.91 -6.89 3.60
CA ALA A 22 -4.15 -6.78 2.85
C ALA A 22 -5.30 -7.53 3.54
N ASN A 23 -5.03 -8.69 4.11
CA ASN A 23 -6.03 -9.44 4.87
C ASN A 23 -6.46 -8.67 6.13
N ILE A 24 -5.52 -8.08 6.85
CA ILE A 24 -5.83 -7.26 8.03
C ILE A 24 -6.65 -6.04 7.63
N ALA A 25 -6.26 -5.37 6.55
CA ALA A 25 -6.96 -4.19 6.05
C ALA A 25 -8.39 -4.51 5.62
N ASP A 26 -8.60 -5.61 4.90
CA ASP A 26 -9.94 -6.06 4.52
C ASP A 26 -10.82 -6.31 5.76
N ALA A 27 -10.27 -6.98 6.76
CA ALA A 27 -11.00 -7.22 8.01
C ALA A 27 -11.33 -5.92 8.75
N ALA A 28 -10.40 -4.96 8.75
CA ALA A 28 -10.63 -3.65 9.35
C ALA A 28 -11.76 -2.89 8.63
N LEU A 29 -11.76 -2.92 7.30
CA LEU A 29 -12.82 -2.30 6.51
C LEU A 29 -14.17 -2.99 6.75
N ASP A 30 -14.19 -4.32 6.90
CA ASP A 30 -15.41 -5.07 7.22
C ASP A 30 -16.01 -4.61 8.54
N LYS A 31 -15.18 -4.17 9.48
CA LYS A 31 -15.62 -3.67 10.79
C LYS A 31 -15.95 -2.16 10.78
N GLY A 32 -15.87 -1.52 9.64
CA GLY A 32 -16.22 -0.10 9.50
C GLY A 32 -15.07 0.87 9.86
N HIS A 33 -13.84 0.38 9.98
CA HIS A 33 -12.69 1.26 10.23
C HIS A 33 -12.19 1.92 8.94
N GLU A 34 -11.54 3.07 9.07
CA GLU A 34 -10.82 3.69 7.96
C GLU A 34 -9.42 3.09 7.88
N VAL A 35 -8.94 2.88 6.66
CA VAL A 35 -7.63 2.27 6.40
C VAL A 35 -6.81 3.15 5.47
N SER A 36 -5.55 3.38 5.84
CA SER A 36 -4.59 4.09 5.00
C SER A 36 -3.25 3.34 5.01
N PHE A 37 -2.60 3.34 3.85
CA PHE A 37 -1.28 2.74 3.66
C PHE A 37 -0.26 3.80 3.32
N PHE A 38 0.95 3.63 3.81
CA PHE A 38 2.13 4.30 3.29
C PHE A 38 3.12 3.24 2.82
N LEU A 39 3.44 3.24 1.53
CA LEU A 39 4.38 2.32 0.92
C LEU A 39 5.75 3.00 0.92
N TYR A 40 6.72 2.37 1.58
CA TYR A 40 8.04 2.92 1.81
C TYR A 40 9.10 1.88 1.46
N LEU A 41 10.30 2.33 1.10
CA LEU A 41 11.38 1.42 0.69
C LEU A 41 10.89 0.48 -0.43
N ASP A 42 11.13 -0.82 -0.32
CA ASP A 42 10.68 -1.78 -1.33
C ASP A 42 9.16 -1.98 -1.35
N GLY A 43 8.46 -1.47 -0.35
CA GLY A 43 6.99 -1.47 -0.36
C GLY A 43 6.40 -0.78 -1.58
N VAL A 44 7.14 0.14 -2.20
CA VAL A 44 6.69 0.86 -3.41
C VAL A 44 6.55 -0.04 -4.64
N TYR A 45 7.07 -1.26 -4.61
CA TYR A 45 6.87 -2.22 -5.70
C TYR A 45 5.48 -2.88 -5.69
N ASN A 46 4.75 -2.82 -4.60
CA ASN A 46 3.50 -3.57 -4.45
C ASN A 46 2.40 -3.18 -5.45
N PRO A 47 2.15 -1.88 -5.75
CA PRO A 47 1.02 -1.51 -6.60
C PRO A 47 1.33 -1.44 -8.09
N ILE A 48 2.43 -1.99 -8.55
CA ILE A 48 2.81 -1.94 -9.97
C ILE A 48 1.85 -2.80 -10.78
N LYS A 49 1.17 -2.19 -11.78
CA LYS A 49 0.10 -2.84 -12.52
C LYS A 49 0.57 -3.90 -13.52
N LEU A 50 1.81 -3.79 -14.01
CA LEU A 50 2.34 -4.72 -15.02
C LEU A 50 3.01 -5.95 -14.42
N GLN A 51 3.06 -6.07 -13.11
CA GLN A 51 3.59 -7.28 -12.48
C GLN A 51 2.70 -8.47 -12.82
N ALA A 52 3.32 -9.55 -13.24
CA ALA A 52 2.63 -10.79 -13.54
C ALA A 52 3.54 -11.96 -13.17
N LEU A 53 3.04 -12.90 -12.41
CA LEU A 53 3.74 -14.12 -12.07
C LEU A 53 2.90 -15.31 -12.47
N ARG A 54 3.44 -16.11 -13.35
CA ARG A 54 2.74 -17.27 -13.89
C ARG A 54 2.34 -18.24 -12.77
N GLY A 55 1.08 -18.66 -12.80
CA GLY A 55 0.55 -19.57 -11.78
C GLY A 55 -0.09 -18.87 -10.59
N TYR A 56 -0.04 -17.57 -10.52
CA TYR A 56 -0.70 -16.80 -9.47
C TYR A 56 -1.96 -16.13 -10.01
N GLU A 57 -3.09 -16.43 -9.39
CA GLU A 57 -4.38 -15.86 -9.78
C GLU A 57 -4.59 -14.47 -9.20
N VAL A 58 -4.06 -14.23 -7.99
CA VAL A 58 -4.20 -12.95 -7.29
C VAL A 58 -2.82 -12.37 -7.04
N MET A 59 -2.63 -11.17 -7.54
CA MET A 59 -1.39 -10.42 -7.43
C MET A 59 -1.51 -9.30 -6.39
N PRO A 60 -0.40 -8.77 -5.87
CA PRO A 60 -0.47 -7.61 -4.98
C PRO A 60 -1.32 -6.48 -5.54
N LYS A 61 -1.16 -6.16 -6.82
CA LYS A 61 -1.94 -5.11 -7.49
C LYS A 61 -3.45 -5.33 -7.38
N ASP A 62 -3.89 -6.57 -7.45
CA ASP A 62 -5.32 -6.91 -7.37
C ASP A 62 -5.87 -6.65 -5.97
N ARG A 63 -5.11 -7.06 -4.95
CA ARG A 63 -5.51 -6.85 -3.57
C ARG A 63 -5.55 -5.36 -3.22
N PHE A 64 -4.55 -4.59 -3.66
CA PHE A 64 -4.50 -3.15 -3.41
C PHE A 64 -5.57 -2.40 -4.21
N SER A 65 -5.87 -2.82 -5.45
CA SER A 65 -6.99 -2.26 -6.22
C SER A 65 -8.30 -2.47 -5.50
N ARG A 66 -8.52 -3.66 -4.96
CA ARG A 66 -9.72 -3.97 -4.19
C ARG A 66 -9.83 -3.08 -2.94
N LEU A 67 -8.74 -2.92 -2.22
CA LEU A 67 -8.72 -2.06 -1.02
C LEU A 67 -9.06 -0.61 -1.39
N LEU A 68 -8.50 -0.10 -2.49
CA LEU A 68 -8.84 1.23 -2.99
C LEU A 68 -10.32 1.35 -3.32
N SER A 69 -10.90 0.35 -3.98
CA SER A 69 -12.34 0.35 -4.31
C SER A 69 -13.22 0.33 -3.07
N ARG A 70 -12.71 -0.17 -1.96
CA ARG A 70 -13.40 -0.21 -0.66
C ARG A 70 -13.17 1.07 0.18
N GLY A 71 -12.46 2.05 -0.36
CA GLY A 71 -12.24 3.34 0.30
C GLY A 71 -10.93 3.49 1.04
N ALA A 72 -10.04 2.50 0.98
CA ALA A 72 -8.69 2.64 1.55
C ALA A 72 -7.91 3.70 0.80
N LYS A 73 -7.02 4.40 1.50
CA LYS A 73 -6.09 5.37 0.92
C LYS A 73 -4.70 4.74 0.85
N ILE A 74 -4.04 4.89 -0.28
CA ILE A 74 -2.70 4.33 -0.47
C ILE A 74 -1.78 5.44 -0.98
N PHE A 75 -0.74 5.71 -0.20
CA PHE A 75 0.30 6.68 -0.53
C PHE A 75 1.62 5.95 -0.75
N ALA A 76 2.45 6.45 -1.65
CA ALA A 76 3.77 5.88 -1.92
C ALA A 76 4.83 6.98 -1.89
N CYS A 77 5.99 6.66 -1.30
CA CYS A 77 7.10 7.60 -1.15
C CYS A 77 7.77 7.87 -2.50
N VAL A 78 7.77 9.12 -2.94
CA VAL A 78 8.35 9.52 -4.22
C VAL A 78 9.86 9.26 -4.28
N ILE A 79 10.58 9.48 -3.19
CA ILE A 79 12.03 9.24 -3.15
C ILE A 79 12.33 7.75 -3.32
N CYS A 80 11.57 6.90 -2.66
CA CYS A 80 11.73 5.44 -2.80
C CYS A 80 11.41 4.97 -4.21
N ILE A 81 10.41 5.56 -4.84
CA ILE A 81 10.04 5.29 -6.23
C ILE A 81 11.19 5.65 -7.17
N ASN A 82 11.71 6.88 -7.04
CA ASN A 82 12.77 7.36 -7.92
C ASN A 82 14.08 6.59 -7.73
N ALA A 83 14.41 6.25 -6.49
CA ALA A 83 15.62 5.46 -6.20
C ALA A 83 15.58 4.08 -6.86
N ARG A 84 14.39 3.57 -7.19
CA ARG A 84 14.20 2.24 -7.79
C ARG A 84 13.88 2.30 -9.27
N GLY A 85 14.00 3.48 -9.88
CA GLY A 85 13.75 3.64 -11.31
C GLY A 85 12.28 3.51 -11.71
N LEU A 86 11.38 3.64 -10.77
CA LEU A 86 9.94 3.63 -11.04
C LEU A 86 9.50 5.07 -11.38
N ALA A 87 9.01 5.29 -12.57
CA ALA A 87 8.77 6.61 -13.14
C ALA A 87 7.59 7.36 -12.47
N ASP A 88 7.79 7.91 -11.28
CA ASP A 88 6.82 8.73 -10.53
C ASP A 88 5.45 8.05 -10.36
N GLY A 89 5.45 6.73 -10.28
CA GLY A 89 4.23 5.95 -10.11
C GLY A 89 3.39 5.78 -11.37
N ARG A 90 3.91 6.11 -12.56
CA ARG A 90 3.18 5.89 -13.82
C ARG A 90 2.76 4.44 -14.03
N ASP A 91 3.52 3.51 -13.49
CA ASP A 91 3.27 2.08 -13.64
C ASP A 91 2.35 1.53 -12.54
N TYR A 92 1.80 2.39 -11.71
CA TYR A 92 0.91 2.02 -10.62
C TYR A 92 -0.53 1.83 -11.07
N ILE A 93 -1.25 1.00 -10.33
CA ILE A 93 -2.71 0.94 -10.40
C ILE A 93 -3.31 2.32 -10.08
N ASP A 94 -4.50 2.57 -10.62
CA ASP A 94 -5.18 3.84 -10.40
C ASP A 94 -5.54 4.02 -8.92
N GLY A 95 -5.36 5.23 -8.42
CA GLY A 95 -5.77 5.59 -7.07
C GLY A 95 -4.63 5.66 -6.05
N VAL A 96 -3.45 5.17 -6.37
CA VAL A 96 -2.27 5.33 -5.51
C VAL A 96 -1.75 6.76 -5.66
N LYS A 97 -1.56 7.44 -4.53
CA LYS A 97 -1.04 8.81 -4.51
C LYS A 97 0.45 8.79 -4.19
N VAL A 98 1.23 9.47 -5.00
CA VAL A 98 2.68 9.57 -4.82
C VAL A 98 3.01 10.93 -4.19
N GLY A 99 3.88 10.92 -3.19
CA GLY A 99 4.27 12.16 -2.55
C GLY A 99 5.46 12.01 -1.61
N PRO A 100 5.89 13.12 -1.01
CA PRO A 100 7.03 13.14 -0.11
C PRO A 100 6.73 12.50 1.25
N LEU A 101 7.77 12.25 2.02
CA LEU A 101 7.68 11.57 3.32
C LEU A 101 6.80 12.32 4.33
N ASN A 102 6.63 13.63 4.19
CA ASN A 102 5.74 14.38 5.07
C ASN A 102 4.29 13.91 4.99
N LEU A 103 3.87 13.28 3.89
CA LEU A 103 2.54 12.65 3.83
C LEU A 103 2.40 11.54 4.87
N PHE A 104 3.48 10.81 5.14
CA PHE A 104 3.49 9.79 6.18
C PHE A 104 3.35 10.43 7.57
N ALA A 105 4.07 11.52 7.80
CA ALA A 105 3.96 12.25 9.07
C ALA A 105 2.53 12.74 9.31
N ASP A 106 1.89 13.29 8.28
CA ASP A 106 0.51 13.74 8.36
C ASP A 106 -0.43 12.54 8.63
N MET A 107 -0.20 11.43 7.95
CA MET A 107 -0.98 10.22 8.15
C MET A 107 -0.88 9.72 9.61
N ILE A 108 0.34 9.65 10.16
CA ILE A 108 0.54 9.22 11.55
C ILE A 108 -0.25 10.10 12.52
N GLY A 109 -0.25 11.40 12.28
CA GLY A 109 -0.97 12.36 13.14
C GLY A 109 -2.47 12.12 13.20
N GLU A 110 -3.04 11.46 12.19
CA GLU A 110 -4.48 11.19 12.11
C GLU A 110 -4.86 9.77 12.51
N MET A 111 -3.90 8.85 12.59
CA MET A 111 -4.19 7.43 12.84
C MET A 111 -4.34 7.12 14.32
N ASP A 112 -5.31 6.27 14.64
CA ASP A 112 -5.48 5.73 16.00
C ASP A 112 -4.48 4.62 16.26
N ARG A 113 -4.11 3.85 15.24
CA ARG A 113 -3.13 2.77 15.32
C ARG A 113 -2.29 2.74 14.03
N LEU A 114 -1.02 2.45 14.20
CA LEU A 114 -0.09 2.23 13.08
C LEU A 114 0.50 0.83 13.20
N ILE A 115 0.41 0.08 12.11
CA ILE A 115 0.96 -1.28 12.02
C ILE A 115 2.03 -1.28 10.94
N GLN A 116 3.22 -1.78 11.25
CA GLN A 116 4.35 -1.84 10.32
C GLN A 116 4.66 -3.29 9.92
N PHE A 117 4.89 -3.45 8.63
CA PHE A 117 5.38 -4.70 8.06
C PHE A 117 6.60 -4.48 7.19
#